data_06a2a224f870cbb0ab8ebae47d217568
#
_entry.id   06a2a224f870cbb0ab8ebae47d217568
#
_cell.length_a   1.000
_cell.length_b   1.000
_cell.length_c   1.000
_cell.angle_alpha   90.00
_cell.angle_beta   90.00
_cell.angle_gamma   90.00
#
_symmetry.space_group_name_H-M   'P 1'
#
loop_
_entity.id
_entity.type
_entity.pdbx_description
1 polymer ?
#
loop_
_entity_poly.entity_id
_entity_poly.type
_entity_poly.pdbx_seq_one_letter_code
_entity_poly.pdbx_strand_id
1 'polypeptide(L)'
;MMATKASVEKKSKRTGYSVVIVPQYEGRARQFKVSRLVLYSVITAFLLLVSGFAYVVAENAHLKNTVAQYNGMGLDQVVRLQATQLDAANEAIAKSNTELAALKKYVEYLGTLDAKVRKTLGVGSSTKSLASILKSTSTPTLSVSRGLAAGAAQLAASTAQVQAEAQEAEKNLIILQDAASKYNTMLARTPSIWPLYGLITSTYGWRINPFGGIGSEFHDGVDIAAPYGTAIRATADGKVEQAGWNGSYGISVTLYHRDGIETLYGHMSRTIVSAGQTVKKGQVIGYEGATGRATGAHCHYQVMINGTAVNPMTYLN
;
A
#
# COMPACT_ATOMS: atom_id res chain seq x y z
N MET A 1 59.76 20.63 57.62
CA MET A 1 58.38 21.09 57.71
C MET A 1 57.70 20.70 56.41
N MET A 2 57.08 19.49 56.32
CA MET A 2 56.42 18.95 55.16
C MET A 2 54.89 19.10 55.35
N ALA A 3 54.26 19.82 54.44
CA ALA A 3 52.83 19.99 54.42
C ALA A 3 52.19 18.94 53.51
N THR A 4 51.47 18.01 54.08
CA THR A 4 50.72 16.98 53.40
C THR A 4 49.42 17.57 52.83
N LYS A 5 49.28 17.56 51.49
CA LYS A 5 48.05 17.91 50.78
C LYS A 5 47.04 16.75 50.86
N ALA A 6 45.98 16.91 51.61
CA ALA A 6 44.86 15.97 51.59
C ALA A 6 44.06 16.17 50.32
N SER A 7 43.99 15.15 49.47
CA SER A 7 43.09 15.13 48.32
C SER A 7 41.67 14.70 48.76
N VAL A 8 40.73 15.59 48.62
CA VAL A 8 39.31 15.27 48.83
C VAL A 8 38.74 14.56 47.63
N GLU A 9 38.60 13.27 47.78
CA GLU A 9 37.95 12.42 46.77
C GLU A 9 36.43 12.67 46.76
N LYS A 10 35.94 13.35 45.74
CA LYS A 10 34.51 13.68 45.57
C LYS A 10 33.78 12.41 45.11
N LYS A 11 33.26 11.62 46.08
CA LYS A 11 32.38 10.48 45.80
C LYS A 11 31.10 10.97 45.14
N SER A 12 31.00 10.79 43.83
CA SER A 12 29.77 10.96 43.03
C SER A 12 28.73 9.96 43.53
N LYS A 13 27.70 10.43 44.24
CA LYS A 13 26.50 9.63 44.58
C LYS A 13 25.76 9.27 43.34
N ARG A 14 26.05 8.11 42.73
CA ARG A 14 25.22 7.52 41.69
C ARG A 14 23.90 7.05 42.31
N THR A 15 22.89 7.92 42.25
CA THR A 15 21.54 7.60 42.71
C THR A 15 20.83 6.81 41.59
N GLY A 16 20.60 5.53 41.82
CA GLY A 16 19.81 4.63 40.96
C GLY A 16 18.53 4.18 41.68
N TYR A 17 17.60 3.70 40.92
CA TYR A 17 16.40 3.02 41.45
C TYR A 17 16.67 1.52 41.57
N SER A 18 16.03 0.89 42.55
CA SER A 18 16.10 -0.57 42.74
C SER A 18 14.70 -1.13 42.52
N VAL A 19 14.55 -1.93 41.48
CA VAL A 19 13.30 -2.67 41.21
C VAL A 19 13.45 -4.06 41.78
N VAL A 20 12.55 -4.43 42.68
CA VAL A 20 12.49 -5.75 43.29
C VAL A 20 11.26 -6.46 42.75
N ILE A 21 11.47 -7.54 42.03
CA ILE A 21 10.38 -8.40 41.58
C ILE A 21 10.23 -9.52 42.61
N VAL A 22 9.10 -9.49 43.32
CA VAL A 22 8.74 -10.51 44.27
C VAL A 22 7.69 -11.42 43.59
N PRO A 23 7.99 -12.67 43.35
CA PRO A 23 6.99 -13.61 42.78
C PRO A 23 5.91 -13.88 43.85
N GLN A 24 4.65 -13.99 43.39
CA GLN A 24 3.47 -14.20 44.24
C GLN A 24 3.37 -15.65 44.75
N TYR A 25 4.13 -16.58 44.20
CA TYR A 25 4.27 -17.97 44.57
C TYR A 25 5.76 -18.34 44.62
N GLU A 26 6.14 -19.40 45.32
CA GLU A 26 7.49 -19.81 45.67
C GLU A 26 8.58 -19.47 44.62
N GLY A 27 9.41 -18.46 44.93
CA GLY A 27 10.55 -18.05 44.10
C GLY A 27 11.41 -17.01 44.81
N ARG A 28 12.70 -16.96 44.45
CA ARG A 28 13.63 -15.97 45.02
C ARG A 28 13.39 -14.59 44.42
N ALA A 29 13.23 -13.58 45.26
CA ALA A 29 13.14 -12.18 44.82
C ALA A 29 14.41 -11.79 44.02
N ARG A 30 14.21 -11.18 42.86
CA ARG A 30 15.30 -10.66 42.06
C ARG A 30 15.33 -9.14 42.14
N GLN A 31 16.49 -8.60 42.42
CA GLN A 31 16.70 -7.16 42.50
C GLN A 31 17.54 -6.68 41.34
N PHE A 32 17.05 -5.68 40.61
CA PHE A 32 17.73 -5.04 39.50
C PHE A 32 18.00 -3.58 39.86
N LYS A 33 19.24 -3.13 39.69
CA LYS A 33 19.61 -1.72 39.88
C LYS A 33 19.56 -1.02 38.53
N VAL A 34 18.66 -0.06 38.39
CA VAL A 34 18.50 0.73 37.15
C VAL A 34 19.05 2.14 37.44
N SER A 35 20.00 2.60 36.61
CA SER A 35 20.48 3.97 36.71
C SER A 35 19.39 4.95 36.27
N ARG A 36 19.36 6.14 36.87
CA ARG A 36 18.40 7.21 36.50
C ARG A 36 18.49 7.54 35.00
N LEU A 37 19.68 7.51 34.42
CA LEU A 37 19.90 7.75 33.03
C LEU A 37 19.17 6.73 32.13
N VAL A 38 19.25 5.45 32.44
CA VAL A 38 18.56 4.38 31.72
C VAL A 38 17.03 4.52 31.88
N LEU A 39 16.55 4.86 33.10
CA LEU A 39 15.11 5.07 33.31
C LEU A 39 14.59 6.25 32.46
N TYR A 40 15.29 7.39 32.50
CA TYR A 40 14.90 8.53 31.67
C TYR A 40 15.00 8.25 30.18
N SER A 41 16.01 7.54 29.70
CA SER A 41 16.11 7.17 28.28
C SER A 41 14.98 6.25 27.85
N VAL A 42 14.55 5.31 28.68
CA VAL A 42 13.40 4.43 28.39
C VAL A 42 12.09 5.25 28.38
N ILE A 43 11.91 6.15 29.37
CA ILE A 43 10.72 7.00 29.40
C ILE A 43 10.68 7.94 28.20
N THR A 44 11.79 8.58 27.84
CA THR A 44 11.84 9.46 26.66
C THR A 44 11.63 8.69 25.36
N ALA A 45 12.22 7.50 25.22
CA ALA A 45 11.97 6.63 24.07
C ALA A 45 10.50 6.20 23.97
N PHE A 46 9.88 5.85 25.11
CA PHE A 46 8.46 5.52 25.16
C PHE A 46 7.57 6.71 24.79
N LEU A 47 7.86 7.90 25.32
CA LEU A 47 7.11 9.11 24.99
C LEU A 47 7.25 9.49 23.51
N LEU A 48 8.44 9.30 22.91
CA LEU A 48 8.65 9.51 21.48
C LEU A 48 7.88 8.49 20.64
N LEU A 49 7.81 7.24 21.08
CA LEU A 49 7.01 6.21 20.41
C LEU A 49 5.51 6.53 20.49
N VAL A 50 5.03 6.94 21.66
CA VAL A 50 3.62 7.31 21.86
C VAL A 50 3.27 8.56 21.06
N SER A 51 4.14 9.57 21.06
CA SER A 51 3.93 10.79 20.28
C SER A 51 4.01 10.51 18.77
N GLY A 52 4.94 9.67 18.32
CA GLY A 52 5.03 9.22 16.94
C GLY A 52 3.78 8.43 16.51
N PHE A 53 3.30 7.53 17.36
CA PHE A 53 2.06 6.79 17.09
C PHE A 53 0.84 7.74 17.05
N ALA A 54 0.74 8.66 18.01
CA ALA A 54 -0.34 9.65 18.03
C ALA A 54 -0.30 10.56 16.80
N TYR A 55 0.90 10.96 16.34
CA TYR A 55 1.08 11.72 15.12
C TYR A 55 0.60 10.93 13.89
N VAL A 56 1.01 9.67 13.74
CA VAL A 56 0.58 8.80 12.64
C VAL A 56 -0.95 8.60 12.66
N VAL A 57 -1.54 8.42 13.84
CA VAL A 57 -3.01 8.29 13.96
C VAL A 57 -3.71 9.61 13.59
N ALA A 58 -3.19 10.75 14.04
CA ALA A 58 -3.75 12.06 13.72
C ALA A 58 -3.60 12.38 12.21
N GLU A 59 -2.46 12.08 11.62
CA GLU A 59 -2.19 12.26 10.17
C GLU A 59 -3.12 11.36 9.34
N ASN A 60 -3.29 10.10 9.75
CA ASN A 60 -4.24 9.17 9.11
C ASN A 60 -5.70 9.65 9.24
N ALA A 61 -6.07 10.22 10.38
CA ALA A 61 -7.40 10.81 10.57
C ALA A 61 -7.57 12.07 9.72
N HIS A 62 -6.56 12.93 9.67
CA HIS A 62 -6.53 14.13 8.83
C HIS A 62 -6.59 13.76 7.34
N LEU A 63 -5.80 12.77 6.91
CA LEU A 63 -5.81 12.28 5.53
C LEU A 63 -7.18 11.70 5.16
N LYS A 64 -7.81 10.92 6.06
CA LYS A 64 -9.19 10.43 5.88
C LYS A 64 -10.20 11.55 5.77
N ASN A 65 -10.10 12.58 6.62
CA ASN A 65 -10.99 13.74 6.58
C ASN A 65 -10.76 14.60 5.34
N THR A 66 -9.52 14.78 4.94
CA THR A 66 -9.14 15.53 3.73
C THR A 66 -9.62 14.79 2.47
N VAL A 67 -9.42 13.48 2.40
CA VAL A 67 -9.97 12.62 1.35
C VAL A 67 -11.49 12.66 1.34
N ALA A 68 -12.15 12.63 2.49
CA ALA A 68 -13.61 12.76 2.60
C ALA A 68 -14.12 14.15 2.18
N GLN A 69 -13.38 15.20 2.50
CA GLN A 69 -13.73 16.59 2.18
C GLN A 69 -13.54 16.90 0.68
N TYR A 70 -12.51 16.32 0.03
CA TYR A 70 -12.25 16.49 -1.40
C TYR A 70 -13.03 15.51 -2.29
N ASN A 71 -13.53 14.40 -1.72
CA ASN A 71 -14.33 13.40 -2.42
C ASN A 71 -15.81 13.56 -2.12
N GLY A 72 -16.38 14.74 -2.24
CA GLY A 72 -17.85 14.91 -2.27
C GLY A 72 -18.55 13.99 -3.30
N MET A 73 -17.83 13.04 -3.89
CA MET A 73 -18.29 11.98 -4.76
C MET A 73 -17.67 10.64 -4.35
N GLY A 74 -18.19 10.03 -3.28
CA GLY A 74 -18.26 8.56 -3.24
C GLY A 74 -16.98 7.71 -3.21
N LEU A 75 -15.75 8.26 -3.15
CA LEU A 75 -14.53 7.42 -3.21
C LEU A 75 -14.41 6.55 -1.95
N ASP A 76 -14.74 7.08 -0.78
CA ASP A 76 -14.72 6.30 0.48
C ASP A 76 -15.82 5.22 0.47
N GLN A 77 -16.96 5.52 -0.14
CA GLN A 77 -18.01 4.52 -0.38
C GLN A 77 -17.55 3.46 -1.38
N VAL A 78 -16.88 3.85 -2.47
CA VAL A 78 -16.34 2.91 -3.47
C VAL A 78 -15.23 2.03 -2.85
N VAL A 79 -14.32 2.60 -2.07
CA VAL A 79 -13.27 1.84 -1.38
C VAL A 79 -13.86 0.88 -0.34
N ARG A 80 -14.87 1.30 0.43
CA ARG A 80 -15.57 0.40 1.37
C ARG A 80 -16.37 -0.67 0.65
N LEU A 81 -17.04 -0.31 -0.46
CA LEU A 81 -17.74 -1.31 -1.28
C LEU A 81 -16.77 -2.32 -1.88
N GLN A 82 -15.62 -1.86 -2.36
CA GLN A 82 -14.56 -2.73 -2.89
C GLN A 82 -13.94 -3.61 -1.79
N ALA A 83 -13.71 -3.07 -0.58
CA ALA A 83 -13.22 -3.86 0.54
C ALA A 83 -14.21 -4.95 0.94
N THR A 84 -15.50 -4.61 1.08
CA THR A 84 -16.53 -5.61 1.38
C THR A 84 -16.74 -6.63 0.25
N GLN A 85 -16.59 -6.22 -1.02
CA GLN A 85 -16.64 -7.13 -2.17
C GLN A 85 -15.38 -8.03 -2.21
N LEU A 86 -14.22 -7.51 -1.83
CA LEU A 86 -12.98 -8.27 -1.72
C LEU A 86 -13.08 -9.32 -0.60
N ASP A 87 -13.61 -8.94 0.56
CA ASP A 87 -13.80 -9.87 1.68
C ASP A 87 -14.82 -10.96 1.31
N ALA A 88 -15.93 -10.59 0.70
CA ALA A 88 -16.94 -11.55 0.21
C ALA A 88 -16.37 -12.48 -0.89
N ALA A 89 -15.55 -11.95 -1.79
CA ALA A 89 -14.88 -12.74 -2.83
C ALA A 89 -13.85 -13.71 -2.23
N ASN A 90 -13.08 -13.27 -1.23
CA ASN A 90 -12.13 -14.12 -0.53
C ASN A 90 -12.83 -15.23 0.26
N GLU A 91 -13.96 -14.94 0.89
CA GLU A 91 -14.78 -15.93 1.57
C GLU A 91 -15.37 -16.93 0.58
N ALA A 92 -15.88 -16.49 -0.56
CA ALA A 92 -16.39 -17.33 -1.63
C ALA A 92 -15.28 -18.23 -2.23
N ILE A 93 -14.06 -17.69 -2.42
CA ILE A 93 -12.89 -18.45 -2.86
C ILE A 93 -12.50 -19.50 -1.80
N ALA A 94 -12.48 -19.16 -0.53
CA ALA A 94 -12.17 -20.09 0.55
C ALA A 94 -13.20 -21.21 0.62
N LYS A 95 -14.50 -20.89 0.49
CA LYS A 95 -15.58 -21.85 0.41
C LYS A 95 -15.45 -22.77 -0.81
N SER A 96 -15.21 -22.20 -2.00
CA SER A 96 -14.99 -22.94 -3.24
C SER A 96 -13.78 -23.87 -3.15
N ASN A 97 -12.69 -23.44 -2.52
CA ASN A 97 -11.50 -24.28 -2.30
C ASN A 97 -11.77 -25.44 -1.35
N THR A 98 -12.58 -25.24 -0.30
CA THR A 98 -12.97 -26.34 0.60
C THR A 98 -13.87 -27.35 -0.10
N GLU A 99 -14.80 -26.89 -0.94
CA GLU A 99 -15.69 -27.74 -1.73
C GLU A 99 -14.92 -28.48 -2.84
N LEU A 100 -13.96 -27.82 -3.52
CA LEU A 100 -13.05 -28.47 -4.47
C LEU A 100 -12.19 -29.53 -3.78
N ALA A 101 -11.71 -29.29 -2.56
CA ALA A 101 -10.96 -30.28 -1.80
C ALA A 101 -11.85 -31.48 -1.41
N ALA A 102 -13.11 -31.23 -1.04
CA ALA A 102 -14.08 -32.27 -0.76
C ALA A 102 -14.43 -33.07 -2.02
N LEU A 103 -14.64 -32.38 -3.15
CA LEU A 103 -14.89 -33.02 -4.45
C LEU A 103 -13.69 -33.88 -4.89
N LYS A 104 -12.47 -33.38 -4.71
CA LYS A 104 -11.24 -34.11 -5.02
C LYS A 104 -11.15 -35.40 -4.21
N LYS A 105 -11.43 -35.36 -2.89
CA LYS A 105 -11.51 -36.56 -2.04
C LYS A 105 -12.62 -37.52 -2.49
N TYR A 106 -13.74 -36.95 -2.91
CA TYR A 106 -14.86 -37.74 -3.38
C TYR A 106 -14.57 -38.42 -4.72
N VAL A 107 -13.93 -37.72 -5.66
CA VAL A 107 -13.45 -38.27 -6.94
C VAL A 107 -12.41 -39.37 -6.69
N GLU A 108 -11.50 -39.19 -5.75
CA GLU A 108 -10.51 -40.20 -5.35
C GLU A 108 -11.18 -41.43 -4.73
N TYR A 109 -12.16 -41.24 -3.85
CA TYR A 109 -12.99 -42.33 -3.29
C TYR A 109 -13.74 -43.09 -4.39
N LEU A 110 -14.35 -42.37 -5.36
CA LEU A 110 -15.03 -43.03 -6.49
C LEU A 110 -14.04 -43.80 -7.38
N GLY A 111 -12.81 -43.26 -7.56
CA GLY A 111 -11.75 -44.00 -8.25
C GLY A 111 -11.36 -45.30 -7.56
N THR A 112 -11.29 -45.30 -6.23
CA THR A 112 -11.03 -46.52 -5.44
C THR A 112 -12.21 -47.51 -5.52
N LEU A 113 -13.44 -46.99 -5.50
CA LEU A 113 -14.65 -47.79 -5.64
C LEU A 113 -14.77 -48.44 -7.03
N ASP A 114 -14.49 -47.67 -8.10
CA ASP A 114 -14.43 -48.16 -9.49
C ASP A 114 -13.40 -49.29 -9.63
N ALA A 115 -12.19 -49.06 -9.07
CA ALA A 115 -11.15 -50.07 -9.08
C ALA A 115 -11.58 -51.36 -8.36
N LYS A 116 -12.29 -51.22 -7.21
CA LYS A 116 -12.81 -52.37 -6.43
C LYS A 116 -13.92 -53.10 -7.17
N VAL A 117 -14.86 -52.38 -7.79
CA VAL A 117 -15.95 -52.93 -8.60
C VAL A 117 -15.39 -53.65 -9.81
N ARG A 118 -14.44 -53.10 -10.55
CA ARG A 118 -13.78 -53.73 -11.72
C ARG A 118 -13.05 -55.01 -11.32
N LYS A 119 -12.34 -54.96 -10.18
CA LYS A 119 -11.66 -56.15 -9.60
C LYS A 119 -12.66 -57.23 -9.27
N THR A 120 -13.82 -56.88 -8.71
CA THR A 120 -14.90 -57.83 -8.34
C THR A 120 -15.58 -58.39 -9.58
N LEU A 121 -15.70 -57.63 -10.65
CA LEU A 121 -16.32 -58.03 -11.91
C LEU A 121 -15.34 -58.69 -12.90
N GLY A 122 -14.04 -58.80 -12.58
CA GLY A 122 -13.02 -59.37 -13.45
C GLY A 122 -12.77 -58.57 -14.76
N VAL A 123 -13.19 -57.31 -14.80
CA VAL A 123 -13.02 -56.44 -15.96
C VAL A 123 -11.66 -55.72 -15.86
N GLY A 124 -10.80 -55.87 -16.89
CA GLY A 124 -9.47 -55.28 -16.92
C GLY A 124 -9.48 -53.75 -16.76
N SER A 125 -8.40 -53.21 -16.22
CA SER A 125 -8.22 -51.75 -16.01
C SER A 125 -8.23 -50.99 -17.32
N SER A 126 -9.30 -50.27 -17.62
CA SER A 126 -9.31 -49.26 -18.70
C SER A 126 -8.80 -47.96 -18.13
N THR A 127 -7.74 -47.40 -18.73
CA THR A 127 -7.10 -46.16 -18.36
C THR A 127 -7.92 -44.91 -18.74
N LYS A 128 -9.22 -45.02 -18.97
CA LYS A 128 -10.06 -43.86 -19.19
C LYS A 128 -10.41 -43.22 -17.84
N SER A 129 -9.88 -42.00 -17.64
CA SER A 129 -10.18 -41.16 -16.50
C SER A 129 -11.68 -41.01 -16.27
N LEU A 130 -12.12 -41.04 -15.01
CA LEU A 130 -13.53 -40.77 -14.60
C LEU A 130 -14.09 -39.52 -15.27
N ALA A 131 -13.24 -38.50 -15.52
CA ALA A 131 -13.59 -37.29 -16.28
C ALA A 131 -14.01 -37.57 -17.74
N SER A 132 -13.46 -38.63 -18.39
CA SER A 132 -13.86 -39.01 -19.73
C SER A 132 -15.13 -39.85 -19.75
N ILE A 133 -15.41 -40.57 -18.65
CA ILE A 133 -16.65 -41.38 -18.46
C ILE A 133 -17.81 -40.44 -18.18
N LEU A 134 -17.63 -39.42 -17.36
CA LEU A 134 -18.64 -38.38 -17.10
C LEU A 134 -18.99 -37.55 -18.38
N LYS A 135 -18.06 -37.41 -19.31
CA LYS A 135 -18.26 -36.73 -20.60
C LYS A 135 -18.93 -37.63 -21.66
N SER A 136 -18.94 -38.95 -21.48
CA SER A 136 -19.44 -39.94 -22.46
C SER A 136 -20.72 -40.63 -22.06
N THR A 137 -21.32 -40.36 -20.90
CA THR A 137 -22.59 -40.95 -20.49
C THR A 137 -23.79 -40.20 -21.06
N SER A 138 -23.99 -40.36 -22.38
CA SER A 138 -25.34 -40.50 -22.88
C SER A 138 -25.86 -41.86 -22.36
N THR A 139 -26.74 -41.81 -21.35
CA THR A 139 -27.60 -42.88 -20.83
C THR A 139 -27.36 -44.33 -21.33
N PRO A 140 -26.72 -45.19 -20.54
CA PRO A 140 -27.01 -46.62 -20.60
C PRO A 140 -28.17 -46.91 -19.64
N THR A 141 -29.28 -47.39 -20.20
CA THR A 141 -30.31 -48.12 -19.44
C THR A 141 -29.70 -49.42 -18.87
N LEU A 142 -29.03 -49.31 -17.76
CA LEU A 142 -28.67 -50.43 -16.92
C LEU A 142 -29.53 -50.36 -15.67
N SER A 143 -30.34 -51.38 -15.44
CA SER A 143 -31.10 -51.62 -14.23
C SER A 143 -30.15 -51.90 -13.06
N VAL A 144 -29.52 -50.81 -12.58
CA VAL A 144 -28.69 -50.85 -11.39
C VAL A 144 -29.58 -50.53 -10.21
N SER A 145 -29.41 -51.26 -9.12
CA SER A 145 -30.20 -51.19 -7.91
C SER A 145 -30.50 -49.73 -7.51
N ARG A 146 -31.74 -49.44 -7.06
CA ARG A 146 -32.26 -48.10 -6.69
C ARG A 146 -31.29 -47.25 -5.87
N GLY A 147 -30.33 -47.83 -5.17
CA GLY A 147 -29.32 -47.09 -4.39
C GLY A 147 -28.21 -46.41 -5.21
N LEU A 148 -27.79 -47.03 -6.34
CA LEU A 148 -26.75 -46.47 -7.21
C LEU A 148 -27.31 -45.35 -8.10
N ALA A 149 -28.56 -45.49 -8.54
CA ALA A 149 -29.25 -44.44 -9.32
C ALA A 149 -29.48 -43.16 -8.46
N ALA A 150 -29.88 -43.34 -7.20
CA ALA A 150 -30.04 -42.26 -6.25
C ALA A 150 -28.69 -41.57 -5.95
N GLY A 151 -27.60 -42.34 -5.77
CA GLY A 151 -26.26 -41.81 -5.57
C GLY A 151 -25.72 -41.07 -6.79
N ALA A 152 -25.99 -41.58 -8.01
CA ALA A 152 -25.61 -40.92 -9.25
C ALA A 152 -26.35 -39.59 -9.47
N ALA A 153 -27.66 -39.57 -9.15
CA ALA A 153 -28.45 -38.32 -9.22
C ALA A 153 -27.99 -37.28 -8.20
N GLN A 154 -27.63 -37.73 -6.99
CA GLN A 154 -27.10 -36.83 -5.95
C GLN A 154 -25.70 -36.31 -6.30
N LEU A 155 -24.85 -37.15 -6.95
CA LEU A 155 -23.56 -36.73 -7.49
C LEU A 155 -23.72 -35.74 -8.61
N ALA A 156 -24.65 -35.94 -9.55
CA ALA A 156 -24.94 -35.03 -10.62
C ALA A 156 -25.44 -33.65 -10.10
N ALA A 157 -26.30 -33.70 -9.07
CA ALA A 157 -26.79 -32.47 -8.43
C ALA A 157 -25.65 -31.72 -7.71
N SER A 158 -24.76 -32.43 -6.99
CA SER A 158 -23.63 -31.83 -6.30
C SER A 158 -22.56 -31.27 -7.30
N THR A 159 -22.32 -31.96 -8.43
CA THR A 159 -21.43 -31.49 -9.47
C THR A 159 -22.00 -30.27 -10.20
N ALA A 160 -23.31 -30.22 -10.45
CA ALA A 160 -23.98 -29.07 -11.03
C ALA A 160 -23.92 -27.85 -10.10
N GLN A 161 -24.09 -28.08 -8.79
CA GLN A 161 -23.96 -27.03 -7.79
C GLN A 161 -22.52 -26.49 -7.71
N VAL A 162 -21.51 -27.37 -7.63
CA VAL A 162 -20.09 -26.97 -7.64
C VAL A 162 -19.74 -26.23 -8.94
N GLN A 163 -20.31 -26.67 -10.07
CA GLN A 163 -20.09 -26.00 -11.35
C GLN A 163 -20.73 -24.62 -11.39
N ALA A 164 -21.92 -24.46 -10.82
CA ALA A 164 -22.59 -23.17 -10.69
C ALA A 164 -21.81 -22.23 -9.75
N GLU A 165 -21.36 -22.74 -8.60
CA GLU A 165 -20.54 -21.99 -7.65
C GLU A 165 -19.17 -21.60 -8.25
N ALA A 166 -18.54 -22.50 -9.02
CA ALA A 166 -17.30 -22.20 -9.74
C ALA A 166 -17.50 -21.09 -10.79
N GLN A 167 -18.62 -21.11 -11.53
CA GLN A 167 -18.93 -20.05 -12.49
C GLN A 167 -19.20 -18.71 -11.81
N GLU A 168 -19.85 -18.72 -10.65
CA GLU A 168 -20.06 -17.50 -9.87
C GLU A 168 -18.76 -16.97 -9.29
N ALA A 169 -17.87 -17.86 -8.79
CA ALA A 169 -16.54 -17.50 -8.34
C ALA A 169 -15.68 -16.92 -9.47
N GLU A 170 -15.77 -17.47 -10.68
CA GLU A 170 -15.09 -16.95 -11.88
C GLU A 170 -15.56 -15.54 -12.22
N LYS A 171 -16.87 -15.29 -12.22
CA LYS A 171 -17.44 -13.94 -12.44
C LYS A 171 -16.96 -12.94 -11.39
N ASN A 172 -16.95 -13.34 -10.12
CA ASN A 172 -16.48 -12.52 -9.02
C ASN A 172 -14.97 -12.21 -9.15
N LEU A 173 -14.17 -13.19 -9.61
CA LEU A 173 -12.73 -13.00 -9.86
C LEU A 173 -12.48 -12.00 -11.00
N ILE A 174 -13.27 -12.05 -12.07
CA ILE A 174 -13.17 -11.10 -13.19
C ILE A 174 -13.49 -9.68 -12.71
N ILE A 175 -14.55 -9.51 -11.92
CA ILE A 175 -14.93 -8.22 -11.32
C ILE A 175 -13.81 -7.69 -10.43
N LEU A 176 -13.23 -8.56 -9.60
CA LEU A 176 -12.13 -8.23 -8.71
C LEU A 176 -10.86 -7.85 -9.49
N GLN A 177 -10.55 -8.56 -10.57
CA GLN A 177 -9.42 -8.26 -11.43
C GLN A 177 -9.58 -6.89 -12.12
N ASP A 178 -10.79 -6.55 -12.59
CA ASP A 178 -11.10 -5.24 -13.15
C ASP A 178 -10.96 -4.13 -12.08
N ALA A 179 -11.51 -4.35 -10.89
CA ALA A 179 -11.38 -3.43 -9.76
C ALA A 179 -9.92 -3.24 -9.33
N ALA A 180 -9.14 -4.31 -9.25
CA ALA A 180 -7.71 -4.26 -8.94
C ALA A 180 -6.91 -3.52 -10.02
N SER A 181 -7.24 -3.73 -11.30
CA SER A 181 -6.63 -3.02 -12.43
C SER A 181 -6.92 -1.52 -12.38
N LYS A 182 -8.16 -1.15 -12.11
CA LYS A 182 -8.58 0.25 -11.92
C LYS A 182 -7.88 0.88 -10.72
N TYR A 183 -7.80 0.16 -9.59
CA TYR A 183 -7.10 0.61 -8.41
C TYR A 183 -5.59 0.82 -8.66
N ASN A 184 -4.93 -0.12 -9.32
CA ASN A 184 -3.53 0.00 -9.70
C ASN A 184 -3.29 1.18 -10.64
N THR A 185 -4.19 1.38 -11.60
CA THR A 185 -4.15 2.55 -12.50
C THR A 185 -4.33 3.86 -11.71
N MET A 186 -5.22 3.86 -10.73
CA MET A 186 -5.44 4.99 -9.85
C MET A 186 -4.18 5.30 -9.03
N LEU A 187 -3.55 4.29 -8.42
CA LEU A 187 -2.30 4.44 -7.67
C LEU A 187 -1.15 4.93 -8.54
N ALA A 188 -1.03 4.38 -9.76
CA ALA A 188 0.00 4.81 -10.69
C ALA A 188 -0.15 6.30 -11.07
N ARG A 189 -1.39 6.78 -11.15
CA ARG A 189 -1.75 8.17 -11.49
C ARG A 189 -1.90 9.08 -10.27
N THR A 190 -1.56 8.60 -9.08
CA THR A 190 -1.52 9.42 -7.86
C THR A 190 -0.05 9.71 -7.51
N PRO A 191 0.34 10.99 -7.36
CA PRO A 191 1.69 11.37 -6.93
C PRO A 191 2.04 10.65 -5.64
N SER A 192 3.24 10.02 -5.56
CA SER A 192 3.64 9.30 -4.35
C SER A 192 5.13 9.01 -4.26
N ILE A 193 5.93 9.48 -5.22
CA ILE A 193 7.39 9.40 -5.15
C ILE A 193 7.98 10.81 -5.20
N TRP A 194 9.19 10.94 -4.70
CA TRP A 194 9.95 12.18 -4.77
C TRP A 194 10.29 12.53 -6.23
N PRO A 195 10.13 13.81 -6.65
CA PRO A 195 10.52 14.24 -8.00
C PRO A 195 12.03 14.16 -8.19
N LEU A 196 12.79 14.42 -7.13
CA LEU A 196 14.23 14.18 -7.01
C LEU A 196 14.59 14.03 -5.54
N TYR A 197 15.77 13.49 -5.25
CA TYR A 197 16.28 13.42 -3.89
C TYR A 197 17.20 14.60 -3.63
N GLY A 198 16.90 15.38 -2.59
CA GLY A 198 17.63 16.58 -2.24
C GLY A 198 17.27 17.09 -0.85
N LEU A 199 17.81 18.25 -0.50
CA LEU A 199 17.49 18.94 0.74
C LEU A 199 16.21 19.76 0.56
N ILE A 200 15.25 19.61 1.44
CA ILE A 200 14.09 20.50 1.48
C ILE A 200 14.56 21.85 2.01
N THR A 201 14.54 22.88 1.16
CA THR A 201 14.97 24.23 1.50
C THR A 201 13.80 25.15 1.85
N SER A 202 12.58 24.79 1.40
CA SER A 202 11.38 25.53 1.78
C SER A 202 10.14 24.61 1.71
N THR A 203 9.30 24.69 2.71
CA THR A 203 8.05 23.93 2.80
C THR A 203 6.87 24.74 2.28
N TYR A 204 5.79 24.04 1.99
CA TYR A 204 4.48 24.62 1.67
C TYR A 204 3.95 25.47 2.84
N GLY A 205 3.38 26.64 2.53
CA GLY A 205 2.73 27.51 3.50
C GLY A 205 3.36 28.90 3.59
N TRP A 206 2.97 29.66 4.61
CA TRP A 206 3.47 31.01 4.82
C TRP A 206 4.95 31.00 5.22
N ARG A 207 5.78 31.80 4.53
CA ARG A 207 7.20 31.97 4.80
C ARG A 207 7.63 33.43 4.67
N ILE A 208 8.78 33.78 5.23
CA ILE A 208 9.44 35.05 4.98
C ILE A 208 9.82 35.10 3.50
N ASN A 209 9.60 36.24 2.86
CA ASN A 209 9.93 36.42 1.44
C ASN A 209 11.45 36.20 1.20
N PRO A 210 11.88 35.17 0.45
CA PRO A 210 13.30 34.86 0.26
C PRO A 210 14.04 35.82 -0.64
N PHE A 211 13.32 36.71 -1.33
CA PHE A 211 13.91 37.75 -2.21
C PHE A 211 14.15 39.08 -1.51
N GLY A 212 13.96 39.14 -0.20
CA GLY A 212 14.10 40.35 0.61
C GLY A 212 12.82 41.17 0.64
N GLY A 213 12.83 42.21 1.49
CA GLY A 213 11.67 43.06 1.77
C GLY A 213 10.98 42.67 3.07
N ILE A 214 10.08 43.57 3.54
CA ILE A 214 9.27 43.35 4.74
C ILE A 214 8.01 42.61 4.31
N GLY A 215 7.81 41.36 4.79
CA GLY A 215 6.58 40.63 4.57
C GLY A 215 6.76 39.12 4.45
N SER A 216 5.63 38.43 4.46
CA SER A 216 5.55 37.01 4.20
C SER A 216 4.88 36.77 2.86
N GLU A 217 5.25 35.66 2.22
CA GLU A 217 4.59 35.15 1.01
C GLU A 217 4.09 33.74 1.27
N PHE A 218 3.02 33.36 0.59
CA PHE A 218 2.54 31.99 0.63
C PHE A 218 3.28 31.18 -0.42
N HIS A 219 3.92 30.10 0.01
CA HIS A 219 4.61 29.15 -0.83
C HIS A 219 3.68 28.01 -1.19
N ASP A 220 3.30 27.91 -2.45
CA ASP A 220 2.31 26.96 -2.97
C ASP A 220 2.87 25.58 -3.31
N GLY A 221 4.14 25.33 -2.97
CA GLY A 221 4.83 24.06 -3.21
C GLY A 221 5.85 23.71 -2.14
N VAL A 222 6.77 22.84 -2.48
CA VAL A 222 7.96 22.51 -1.72
C VAL A 222 9.19 22.70 -2.60
N ASP A 223 10.23 23.36 -2.06
CA ASP A 223 11.49 23.56 -2.74
C ASP A 223 12.50 22.50 -2.31
N ILE A 224 13.01 21.73 -3.27
CA ILE A 224 13.95 20.64 -3.05
C ILE A 224 15.24 20.96 -3.80
N ALA A 225 16.31 21.25 -3.07
CA ALA A 225 17.62 21.57 -3.63
C ALA A 225 18.47 20.32 -3.81
N ALA A 226 19.04 20.19 -5.00
CA ALA A 226 20.02 19.18 -5.36
C ALA A 226 21.08 19.81 -6.29
N PRO A 227 22.12 19.10 -6.71
CA PRO A 227 23.08 19.64 -7.68
C PRO A 227 22.42 20.04 -9.01
N TYR A 228 22.81 21.20 -9.54
CA TYR A 228 22.33 21.67 -10.84
C TYR A 228 22.42 20.58 -11.91
N GLY A 229 21.37 20.36 -12.66
CA GLY A 229 21.29 19.32 -13.67
C GLY A 229 20.86 17.95 -13.13
N THR A 230 20.51 17.81 -11.86
CA THR A 230 19.90 16.60 -11.31
C THR A 230 18.61 16.27 -12.04
N ALA A 231 18.41 14.99 -12.35
CA ALA A 231 17.22 14.55 -13.08
C ALA A 231 15.95 14.70 -12.23
N ILE A 232 14.95 15.40 -12.77
CA ILE A 232 13.61 15.54 -12.19
C ILE A 232 12.70 14.49 -12.82
N ARG A 233 11.94 13.76 -11.99
CA ARG A 233 11.09 12.66 -12.40
C ARG A 233 9.62 12.95 -12.13
N ALA A 234 8.76 12.46 -13.01
CA ALA A 234 7.32 12.48 -12.80
C ALA A 234 6.93 11.69 -11.55
N THR A 235 6.18 12.30 -10.65
CA THR A 235 5.78 11.69 -9.38
C THR A 235 4.63 10.70 -9.50
N ALA A 236 3.94 10.71 -10.67
CA ALA A 236 2.89 9.78 -11.06
C ALA A 236 2.81 9.65 -12.59
N ASP A 237 2.07 8.64 -13.06
CA ASP A 237 1.65 8.56 -14.47
C ASP A 237 0.78 9.78 -14.82
N GLY A 238 1.02 10.39 -15.97
CA GLY A 238 0.25 11.58 -16.37
C GLY A 238 0.45 11.98 -17.83
N LYS A 239 -0.27 13.02 -18.21
CA LYS A 239 -0.13 13.69 -19.49
C LYS A 239 0.49 15.07 -19.26
N VAL A 240 1.46 15.44 -20.04
CA VAL A 240 2.07 16.78 -20.00
C VAL A 240 1.06 17.79 -20.53
N GLU A 241 0.64 18.71 -19.69
CA GLU A 241 -0.21 19.83 -20.10
C GLU A 241 0.62 20.99 -20.59
N GLN A 242 1.71 21.29 -19.87
CA GLN A 242 2.61 22.38 -20.22
C GLN A 242 4.05 21.94 -20.03
N ALA A 243 4.94 22.32 -20.95
CA ALA A 243 6.39 22.15 -20.85
C ALA A 243 7.08 23.34 -21.51
N GLY A 244 7.93 24.04 -20.78
CA GLY A 244 8.64 25.23 -21.23
C GLY A 244 8.55 26.37 -20.24
N TRP A 245 8.73 27.63 -20.73
CA TRP A 245 8.73 28.80 -19.89
C TRP A 245 7.34 29.12 -19.31
N ASN A 246 7.27 29.32 -18.00
CA ASN A 246 6.01 29.54 -17.26
C ASN A 246 6.22 30.63 -16.18
N GLY A 247 6.34 31.89 -16.61
CA GLY A 247 6.40 33.02 -15.71
C GLY A 247 7.44 32.89 -14.58
N SER A 248 6.99 33.05 -13.34
CA SER A 248 7.84 32.95 -12.14
C SER A 248 8.45 31.58 -11.94
N TYR A 249 7.82 30.50 -12.40
CA TYR A 249 8.34 29.15 -12.32
C TYR A 249 9.48 28.85 -13.30
N GLY A 250 9.79 29.79 -14.21
CA GLY A 250 10.83 29.60 -15.21
C GLY A 250 10.49 28.48 -16.19
N ILE A 251 11.47 27.68 -16.59
CA ILE A 251 11.23 26.48 -17.36
C ILE A 251 10.60 25.45 -16.41
N SER A 252 9.39 25.01 -16.76
CA SER A 252 8.61 24.11 -15.92
C SER A 252 7.90 23.06 -16.74
N VAL A 253 7.44 22.01 -16.05
CA VAL A 253 6.54 20.98 -16.59
C VAL A 253 5.33 20.90 -15.67
N THR A 254 4.13 20.92 -16.25
CA THR A 254 2.87 20.61 -15.55
C THR A 254 2.34 19.31 -16.10
N LEU A 255 2.01 18.38 -15.20
CA LEU A 255 1.43 17.09 -15.52
C LEU A 255 0.01 17.01 -14.98
N TYR A 256 -0.93 16.65 -15.82
CA TYR A 256 -2.25 16.19 -15.40
C TYR A 256 -2.25 14.69 -15.17
N HIS A 257 -2.71 14.26 -14.01
CA HIS A 257 -2.73 12.84 -13.63
C HIS A 257 -4.14 12.24 -13.73
N ARG A 258 -5.09 12.72 -12.91
CA ARG A 258 -6.47 12.23 -12.86
C ARG A 258 -7.32 13.16 -11.95
N ASP A 259 -8.61 13.15 -12.14
CA ASP A 259 -9.62 13.74 -11.22
C ASP A 259 -9.23 15.12 -10.69
N GLY A 260 -8.69 15.98 -11.57
CA GLY A 260 -8.22 17.30 -11.21
C GLY A 260 -6.89 17.35 -10.45
N ILE A 261 -6.17 16.20 -10.31
CA ILE A 261 -4.83 16.18 -9.71
C ILE A 261 -3.80 16.54 -10.77
N GLU A 262 -3.04 17.58 -10.48
CA GLU A 262 -1.93 18.05 -11.30
C GLU A 262 -0.67 18.21 -10.46
N THR A 263 0.48 18.11 -11.11
CA THR A 263 1.78 18.44 -10.49
C THR A 263 2.57 19.40 -11.37
N LEU A 264 3.24 20.37 -10.73
CA LEU A 264 4.13 21.31 -11.37
C LEU A 264 5.55 21.11 -10.86
N TYR A 265 6.50 21.16 -11.78
CA TYR A 265 7.94 21.06 -11.54
C TYR A 265 8.61 22.30 -12.12
N GLY A 266 8.98 23.23 -11.26
CA GLY A 266 9.50 24.53 -11.64
C GLY A 266 11.03 24.66 -11.59
N HIS A 267 11.52 25.80 -12.05
CA HIS A 267 12.91 26.26 -12.04
C HIS A 267 13.91 25.35 -12.77
N MET A 268 13.41 24.53 -13.70
CA MET A 268 14.23 23.59 -14.48
C MET A 268 15.31 24.33 -15.30
N SER A 269 16.44 23.68 -15.54
CA SER A 269 17.41 24.10 -16.53
C SER A 269 16.95 23.80 -17.96
N ARG A 270 16.26 22.68 -18.13
CA ARG A 270 15.62 22.26 -19.38
C ARG A 270 14.58 21.17 -19.13
N THR A 271 13.56 21.12 -19.95
CA THR A 271 12.64 19.98 -20.08
C THR A 271 13.08 19.07 -21.23
N ILE A 272 12.72 17.79 -21.14
CA ILE A 272 12.93 16.79 -22.21
C ILE A 272 11.62 16.15 -22.68
N VAL A 273 10.49 16.70 -22.23
CA VAL A 273 9.14 16.29 -22.61
C VAL A 273 8.42 17.47 -23.26
N SER A 274 7.36 17.18 -24.00
CA SER A 274 6.54 18.18 -24.72
C SER A 274 5.08 18.07 -24.30
N ALA A 275 4.34 19.18 -24.40
CA ALA A 275 2.91 19.22 -24.16
C ALA A 275 2.17 18.16 -24.99
N GLY A 276 1.21 17.47 -24.39
CA GLY A 276 0.47 16.36 -24.98
C GLY A 276 1.12 14.97 -24.79
N GLN A 277 2.40 14.90 -24.45
CA GLN A 277 3.12 13.64 -24.21
C GLN A 277 2.61 12.95 -22.95
N THR A 278 2.48 11.60 -23.00
CA THR A 278 2.22 10.79 -21.81
C THR A 278 3.53 10.37 -21.17
N VAL A 279 3.61 10.49 -19.85
CA VAL A 279 4.77 10.09 -19.04
C VAL A 279 4.37 9.06 -18.00
N LYS A 280 5.34 8.24 -17.62
CA LYS A 280 5.19 7.25 -16.56
C LYS A 280 5.79 7.77 -15.25
N LYS A 281 5.24 7.32 -14.12
CA LYS A 281 5.80 7.55 -12.80
C LYS A 281 7.27 7.13 -12.76
N GLY A 282 8.14 8.01 -12.26
CA GLY A 282 9.59 7.82 -12.24
C GLY A 282 10.31 8.18 -13.54
N GLN A 283 9.60 8.46 -14.64
CA GLN A 283 10.21 8.90 -15.89
C GLN A 283 10.85 10.27 -15.70
N VAL A 284 12.06 10.45 -16.23
CA VAL A 284 12.73 11.76 -16.25
C VAL A 284 11.98 12.69 -17.19
N ILE A 285 11.63 13.89 -16.71
CA ILE A 285 10.87 14.91 -17.44
C ILE A 285 11.68 16.18 -17.71
N GLY A 286 12.79 16.35 -17.00
CA GLY A 286 13.70 17.49 -17.14
C GLY A 286 14.82 17.42 -16.11
N TYR A 287 15.49 18.54 -15.93
CA TYR A 287 16.66 18.64 -15.09
C TYR A 287 16.59 19.89 -14.22
N GLU A 288 17.06 19.76 -12.98
CA GLU A 288 17.12 20.85 -12.02
C GLU A 288 17.92 22.05 -12.55
N GLY A 289 17.47 23.23 -12.22
CA GLY A 289 18.05 24.49 -12.63
C GLY A 289 17.78 25.61 -11.64
N ALA A 290 17.85 26.85 -12.14
CA ALA A 290 17.57 28.05 -11.38
C ALA A 290 16.90 29.09 -12.30
N THR A 291 16.01 28.65 -13.20
CA THR A 291 15.32 29.57 -14.13
C THR A 291 14.10 30.21 -13.47
N GLY A 292 13.69 31.37 -13.96
CA GLY A 292 12.56 32.12 -13.40
C GLY A 292 12.92 32.81 -12.08
N ARG A 293 11.98 32.85 -11.11
CA ARG A 293 12.16 33.51 -9.81
C ARG A 293 12.77 32.54 -8.80
N ALA A 294 14.06 32.25 -8.91
CA ALA A 294 14.79 31.31 -8.05
C ALA A 294 15.98 32.01 -7.37
N THR A 295 16.25 31.69 -6.10
CA THR A 295 17.43 32.21 -5.35
C THR A 295 18.67 31.31 -5.53
N GLY A 296 18.49 30.09 -6.06
CA GLY A 296 19.53 29.12 -6.32
C GLY A 296 18.97 27.92 -7.04
N ALA A 297 19.80 26.92 -7.31
CA ALA A 297 19.34 25.68 -7.94
C ALA A 297 18.44 24.89 -6.99
N HIS A 298 17.20 24.65 -7.41
CA HIS A 298 16.22 23.81 -6.73
C HIS A 298 15.07 23.45 -7.67
N CYS A 299 14.36 22.38 -7.35
CA CYS A 299 13.09 22.05 -7.98
C CYS A 299 11.96 22.57 -7.08
N HIS A 300 11.17 23.49 -7.57
CA HIS A 300 9.87 23.83 -6.98
C HIS A 300 8.88 22.75 -7.40
N TYR A 301 8.36 22.02 -6.43
CA TYR A 301 7.38 20.96 -6.66
C TYR A 301 6.04 21.31 -6.04
N GLN A 302 5.00 21.30 -6.85
CA GLN A 302 3.65 21.67 -6.45
C GLN A 302 2.67 20.52 -6.79
N VAL A 303 1.73 20.28 -5.91
CA VAL A 303 0.56 19.44 -6.16
C VAL A 303 -0.68 20.31 -6.12
N MET A 304 -1.53 20.18 -7.13
CA MET A 304 -2.79 20.91 -7.23
C MET A 304 -3.96 19.94 -7.32
N ILE A 305 -5.08 20.30 -6.70
CA ILE A 305 -6.36 19.59 -6.84
C ILE A 305 -7.36 20.63 -7.34
N ASN A 306 -7.91 20.38 -8.53
CA ASN A 306 -8.85 21.30 -9.20
C ASN A 306 -8.29 22.75 -9.24
N GLY A 307 -7.03 22.90 -9.59
CA GLY A 307 -6.34 24.18 -9.68
C GLY A 307 -5.94 24.84 -8.35
N THR A 308 -6.23 24.19 -7.22
CA THR A 308 -5.85 24.69 -5.88
C THR A 308 -4.62 23.94 -5.36
N ALA A 309 -3.56 24.69 -5.02
CA ALA A 309 -2.35 24.12 -4.45
C ALA A 309 -2.62 23.49 -3.06
N VAL A 310 -2.11 22.29 -2.86
CA VAL A 310 -2.18 21.56 -1.59
C VAL A 310 -0.77 21.18 -1.13
N ASN A 311 -0.61 20.86 0.16
CA ASN A 311 0.70 20.50 0.70
C ASN A 311 1.26 19.24 0.03
N PRO A 312 2.36 19.34 -0.77
CA PRO A 312 2.91 18.20 -1.49
C PRO A 312 3.44 17.10 -0.57
N MET A 313 3.82 17.44 0.66
CA MET A 313 4.38 16.49 1.62
C MET A 313 3.40 15.39 2.03
N THR A 314 2.09 15.60 1.81
CA THR A 314 1.07 14.58 2.06
C THR A 314 1.04 13.48 1.00
N TYR A 315 1.75 13.68 -0.11
CA TYR A 315 1.82 12.76 -1.25
C TYR A 315 3.19 12.06 -1.36
N LEU A 316 4.23 12.64 -0.76
CA LEU A 316 5.60 12.14 -0.89
C LEU A 316 5.91 11.11 0.23
N ASN A 317 6.34 9.91 -0.16
CA ASN A 317 6.69 8.80 0.74
C ASN A 317 8.20 8.55 0.72
#